data_95ef617b4f1ff0bda06df5ba814e8474
#
_entry.id   95ef617b4f1ff0bda06df5ba814e8474
#
_cell.length_a   1.000
_cell.length_b   1.000
_cell.length_c   1.000
_cell.angle_alpha   90.00
_cell.angle_beta   90.00
_cell.angle_gamma   90.00
#
_symmetry.space_group_name_H-M   'P 1'
#
loop_
_entity.id
_entity.type
_entity.pdbx_description
1 polymer ?
#
loop_
_entity_poly.entity_id
_entity_poly.type
_entity_poly.pdbx_seq_one_letter_code
_entity_poly.pdbx_strand_id
1 'polypeptide(L)'
;MKRSFFRIADEKRDGIIAACISEFGTYGYEKSSTDRIIKNAGISKGGLYEYIYSKEDLYLYMTDFAYKALYAHIREQLKKCKDGIPTDILERFRMVSSIAIDF
;
A
#
# COMPACT_ATOMS: atom_id res chain seq x y z
N MET A 1 -2.69 -11.58 2.20
CA MET A 1 -1.53 -11.77 3.11
C MET A 1 -1.83 -12.83 4.15
N LYS A 2 -0.86 -13.63 4.47
CA LYS A 2 -1.02 -14.68 5.51
C LYS A 2 -1.02 -14.07 6.90
N ARG A 3 -1.62 -14.76 7.86
CA ARG A 3 -1.70 -14.30 9.26
C ARG A 3 -0.33 -14.04 9.88
N SER A 4 0.66 -14.82 9.49
CA SER A 4 2.04 -14.68 10.00
C SER A 4 2.61 -13.28 9.78
N PHE A 5 2.22 -12.61 8.69
CA PHE A 5 2.66 -11.24 8.41
C PHE A 5 2.22 -10.26 9.50
N PHE A 6 1.03 -10.44 10.05
CA PHE A 6 0.48 -9.53 11.05
C PHE A 6 0.99 -9.82 12.47
N ARG A 7 1.73 -10.93 12.66
CA ARG A 7 2.29 -11.35 13.95
C ARG A 7 3.74 -10.95 14.16
N ILE A 8 4.43 -10.50 13.10
CA ILE A 8 5.82 -10.07 13.20
C ILE A 8 5.91 -8.70 13.88
N ALA A 9 7.11 -8.35 14.35
CA ALA A 9 7.36 -7.05 14.96
C ALA A 9 7.02 -5.91 13.97
N ASP A 10 6.46 -4.83 14.49
CA ASP A 10 6.02 -3.68 13.67
C ASP A 10 7.15 -3.13 12.82
N GLU A 11 8.35 -3.02 13.38
CA GLU A 11 9.54 -2.53 12.69
C GLU A 11 9.87 -3.38 11.46
N LYS A 12 9.83 -4.72 11.61
CA LYS A 12 10.07 -5.63 10.51
C LYS A 12 8.98 -5.55 9.46
N ARG A 13 7.73 -5.48 9.89
CA ARG A 13 6.57 -5.34 8.99
C ARG A 13 6.65 -4.04 8.20
N ASP A 14 6.97 -2.93 8.84
CA ASP A 14 7.09 -1.62 8.20
C ASP A 14 8.21 -1.61 7.16
N GLY A 15 9.32 -2.29 7.43
CA GLY A 15 10.41 -2.46 6.48
C GLY A 15 9.99 -3.22 5.24
N ILE A 16 9.21 -4.28 5.39
CA ILE A 16 8.68 -5.06 4.27
C ILE A 16 7.69 -4.21 3.45
N ILE A 17 6.79 -3.51 4.11
CA ILE A 17 5.83 -2.63 3.46
C ILE A 17 6.53 -1.53 2.66
N ALA A 18 7.53 -0.87 3.26
CA ALA A 18 8.29 0.17 2.58
C ALA A 18 9.01 -0.34 1.33
N ALA A 19 9.63 -1.52 1.42
CA ALA A 19 10.31 -2.14 0.29
C ALA A 19 9.33 -2.50 -0.83
N CYS A 20 8.15 -3.01 -0.48
CA CYS A 20 7.12 -3.36 -1.45
C CYS A 20 6.55 -2.14 -2.16
N ILE A 21 6.22 -1.10 -1.42
CA ILE A 21 5.67 0.14 -1.98
C ILE A 21 6.69 0.79 -2.91
N SER A 22 7.96 0.83 -2.52
CA SER A 22 9.03 1.36 -3.36
C SER A 22 9.17 0.58 -4.66
N GLU A 23 9.17 -0.75 -4.60
CA GLU A 23 9.32 -1.60 -5.77
C GLU A 23 8.12 -1.46 -6.72
N PHE A 24 6.90 -1.61 -6.21
CA PHE A 24 5.70 -1.52 -7.03
C PHE A 24 5.46 -0.10 -7.55
N GLY A 25 5.78 0.91 -6.76
CA GLY A 25 5.65 2.31 -7.17
C GLY A 25 6.63 2.69 -8.28
N THR A 26 7.81 2.11 -8.28
CA THR A 26 8.85 2.41 -9.26
C THR A 26 8.65 1.64 -10.57
N TYR A 27 8.31 0.35 -10.49
CA TYR A 27 8.34 -0.55 -11.65
C TYR A 27 6.96 -1.03 -12.10
N GLY A 28 5.92 -0.85 -11.29
CA GLY A 28 4.60 -1.43 -11.54
C GLY A 28 4.57 -2.93 -11.25
N TYR A 29 3.41 -3.55 -11.46
CA TYR A 29 3.24 -4.96 -11.12
C TYR A 29 4.10 -5.89 -11.96
N GLU A 30 4.04 -5.75 -13.29
CA GLU A 30 4.70 -6.69 -14.20
C GLU A 30 6.22 -6.65 -14.10
N LYS A 31 6.79 -5.47 -13.97
CA LYS A 31 8.25 -5.26 -13.93
C LYS A 31 8.84 -5.34 -12.54
N SER A 32 8.01 -5.42 -11.49
CA SER A 32 8.50 -5.52 -10.12
C SER A 32 9.10 -6.90 -9.86
N SER A 33 10.08 -6.94 -8.96
CA SER A 33 10.82 -8.16 -8.63
C SER A 33 10.70 -8.46 -7.13
N THR A 34 10.20 -9.65 -6.80
CA THR A 34 10.17 -10.12 -5.42
C THR A 34 11.57 -10.28 -4.85
N ASP A 35 12.56 -10.62 -5.69
CA ASP A 35 13.96 -10.72 -5.26
C ASP A 35 14.51 -9.37 -4.81
N ARG A 36 14.18 -8.27 -5.50
CA ARG A 36 14.57 -6.93 -5.06
C ARG A 36 13.87 -6.53 -3.77
N ILE A 37 12.60 -6.87 -3.62
CA ILE A 37 11.86 -6.62 -2.37
C ILE A 37 12.54 -7.33 -1.20
N ILE A 38 12.87 -8.59 -1.37
CA ILE A 38 13.55 -9.42 -0.36
C ILE A 38 14.88 -8.79 0.04
N LYS A 39 15.67 -8.38 -0.94
CA LYS A 39 16.96 -7.74 -0.72
C LYS A 39 16.82 -6.41 0.05
N ASN A 40 15.90 -5.56 -0.38
CA ASN A 40 15.70 -4.24 0.22
C ASN A 40 15.07 -4.32 1.60
N ALA A 41 14.23 -5.31 1.85
CA ALA A 41 13.63 -5.53 3.16
C ALA A 41 14.57 -6.25 4.13
N GLY A 42 15.66 -6.83 3.64
CA GLY A 42 16.63 -7.54 4.48
C GLY A 42 16.09 -8.87 5.03
N ILE A 43 15.22 -9.54 4.29
CA ILE A 43 14.64 -10.83 4.67
C ILE A 43 15.09 -11.94 3.71
N SER A 44 14.86 -13.19 4.10
CA SER A 44 15.15 -14.33 3.23
C SER A 44 14.02 -14.56 2.23
N LYS A 45 14.31 -15.28 1.13
CA LYS A 45 13.31 -15.63 0.13
C LYS A 45 12.18 -16.47 0.76
N GLY A 46 12.54 -17.47 1.54
CA GLY A 46 11.56 -18.28 2.29
C GLY A 46 10.78 -17.44 3.28
N GLY A 47 11.41 -16.44 3.89
CA GLY A 47 10.75 -15.52 4.81
C GLY A 47 9.62 -14.75 4.18
N LEU A 48 9.82 -14.21 2.96
CA LEU A 48 8.76 -13.51 2.26
C LEU A 48 7.57 -14.44 1.96
N TYR A 49 7.83 -15.62 1.43
CA TYR A 49 6.78 -16.57 1.07
C TYR A 49 6.06 -17.19 2.27
N GLU A 50 6.57 -17.03 3.48
CA GLU A 50 5.83 -17.33 4.70
C GLU A 50 4.70 -16.34 4.96
N TYR A 51 4.78 -15.15 4.40
CA TYR A 51 3.82 -14.05 4.63
C TYR A 51 2.82 -13.85 3.50
N ILE A 52 3.14 -14.32 2.29
CA ILE A 52 2.32 -14.09 1.10
C ILE A 52 1.97 -15.39 0.40
N TYR A 53 0.84 -15.39 -0.30
CA TYR A 53 0.44 -16.52 -1.16
C TYR A 53 1.07 -16.43 -2.55
N SER A 54 1.21 -15.21 -3.07
CA SER A 54 1.74 -14.96 -4.41
C SER A 54 2.17 -13.50 -4.54
N LYS A 55 2.88 -13.19 -5.63
CA LYS A 55 3.20 -11.79 -5.99
C LYS A 55 1.94 -10.96 -6.17
N GLU A 56 0.91 -11.54 -6.77
CA GLU A 56 -0.38 -10.88 -6.94
C GLU A 56 -1.03 -10.54 -5.61
N ASP A 57 -1.07 -11.48 -4.68
CA ASP A 57 -1.56 -11.26 -3.32
C ASP A 57 -0.83 -10.09 -2.65
N LEU A 58 0.50 -10.08 -2.75
CA LEU A 58 1.33 -9.01 -2.19
C LEU A 58 1.00 -7.66 -2.83
N TYR A 59 0.89 -7.62 -4.15
CA TYR A 59 0.58 -6.38 -4.88
C TYR A 59 -0.79 -5.82 -4.49
N LEU A 60 -1.81 -6.67 -4.43
CA LEU A 60 -3.16 -6.26 -4.05
C LEU A 60 -3.20 -5.70 -2.63
N TYR A 61 -2.50 -6.36 -1.70
CA TYR A 61 -2.43 -5.89 -0.32
C TYR A 61 -1.74 -4.52 -0.23
N MET A 62 -0.61 -4.34 -0.92
CA MET A 62 0.15 -3.09 -0.88
C MET A 62 -0.59 -1.94 -1.55
N THR A 63 -1.32 -2.23 -2.62
CA THR A 63 -2.18 -1.24 -3.29
C THR A 63 -3.28 -0.78 -2.35
N ASP A 64 -3.96 -1.70 -1.69
CA ASP A 64 -5.00 -1.39 -0.71
C ASP A 64 -4.44 -0.59 0.47
N PHE A 65 -3.29 -1.00 0.98
CA PHE A 65 -2.61 -0.31 2.08
C PHE A 65 -2.25 1.13 1.70
N ALA A 66 -1.63 1.33 0.54
CA ALA A 66 -1.24 2.66 0.07
C ALA A 66 -2.46 3.55 -0.16
N TYR A 67 -3.54 2.97 -0.67
CA TYR A 67 -4.79 3.68 -0.93
C TYR A 67 -5.43 4.17 0.37
N LYS A 68 -5.49 3.29 1.37
CA LYS A 68 -6.05 3.62 2.69
C LYS A 68 -5.22 4.69 3.40
N ALA A 69 -3.90 4.62 3.29
CA ALA A 69 -3.00 5.62 3.88
C ALA A 69 -3.19 6.99 3.22
N LEU A 70 -3.29 7.03 1.89
CA LEU A 70 -3.55 8.25 1.14
C LEU A 70 -4.92 8.84 1.49
N TYR A 71 -5.94 8.00 1.58
CA TYR A 71 -7.29 8.40 1.95
C TYR A 71 -7.32 9.04 3.33
N ALA A 72 -6.68 8.42 4.31
CA ALA A 72 -6.59 8.94 5.68
C ALA A 72 -5.87 10.28 5.72
N HIS A 73 -4.78 10.43 4.96
CA HIS A 73 -4.03 11.67 4.87
C HIS A 73 -4.89 12.81 4.29
N ILE A 74 -5.60 12.55 3.21
CA ILE A 74 -6.48 13.54 2.59
C ILE A 74 -7.61 13.93 3.53
N ARG A 75 -8.21 12.98 4.23
CA ARG A 75 -9.27 13.27 5.23
C ARG A 75 -8.76 14.21 6.32
N GLU A 76 -7.54 14.00 6.83
CA GLU A 76 -6.96 14.90 7.83
C GLU A 76 -6.73 16.29 7.29
N GLN A 77 -6.21 16.42 6.06
CA GLN A 77 -6.00 17.71 5.43
C GLN A 77 -7.34 18.46 5.22
N LEU A 78 -8.39 17.74 4.84
CA LEU A 78 -9.71 18.32 4.68
C LEU A 78 -10.31 18.79 5.98
N LYS A 79 -10.07 18.11 7.09
CA LYS A 79 -10.53 18.54 8.43
C LYS A 79 -9.83 19.80 8.91
N LYS A 80 -8.58 20.03 8.49
CA LYS A 80 -7.82 21.25 8.85
C LYS A 80 -8.25 22.46 8.05
N CYS A 81 -8.89 22.28 6.91
CA CYS A 81 -9.43 23.36 6.09
C CYS A 81 -10.82 23.72 6.59
N LYS A 82 -10.88 24.62 7.60
CA LYS A 82 -12.14 25.01 8.25
C LYS A 82 -13.09 25.82 7.38
N ASP A 83 -12.60 26.48 6.35
CA ASP A 83 -13.37 27.44 5.55
C ASP A 83 -13.31 27.11 4.07
N GLY A 84 -14.27 26.29 3.63
CA GLY A 84 -14.56 26.20 2.22
C GLY A 84 -13.59 25.34 1.41
N ILE A 85 -13.64 24.05 1.69
CA ILE A 85 -13.14 23.07 0.70
C ILE A 85 -13.99 23.30 -0.54
N PRO A 86 -13.36 23.62 -1.70
CA PRO A 86 -14.12 23.71 -2.95
C PRO A 86 -14.86 22.40 -3.18
N THR A 87 -16.16 22.49 -3.37
CA THR A 87 -17.02 21.34 -3.62
C THR A 87 -16.47 20.47 -4.76
N ASP A 88 -15.82 21.10 -5.72
CA ASP A 88 -15.19 20.45 -6.87
C ASP A 88 -14.10 19.43 -6.48
N ILE A 89 -13.28 19.76 -5.48
CA ILE A 89 -12.21 18.88 -5.01
C ILE A 89 -12.82 17.67 -4.32
N LEU A 90 -13.86 17.87 -3.52
CA LEU A 90 -14.59 16.79 -2.84
C LEU A 90 -15.28 15.87 -3.84
N GLU A 91 -15.92 16.42 -4.84
CA GLU A 91 -16.59 15.64 -5.88
C GLU A 91 -15.59 14.81 -6.70
N ARG A 92 -14.46 15.42 -7.10
CA ARG A 92 -13.39 14.73 -7.82
C ARG A 92 -12.81 13.59 -6.98
N PHE A 93 -12.60 13.85 -5.70
CA PHE A 93 -12.08 12.84 -4.79
C PHE A 93 -13.06 11.69 -4.61
N ARG A 94 -14.34 11.96 -4.45
CA ARG A 94 -15.39 10.95 -4.35
C ARG A 94 -15.48 10.12 -5.62
N MET A 95 -15.37 10.75 -6.78
CA MET A 95 -15.41 10.06 -8.08
C MET A 95 -14.24 9.10 -8.23
N VAL A 96 -13.02 9.53 -7.91
CA VAL A 96 -11.83 8.70 -7.95
C VAL A 96 -11.94 7.54 -6.96
N SER A 97 -12.39 7.79 -5.73
CA SER A 97 -12.58 6.76 -4.71
C SER A 97 -13.64 5.74 -5.12
N SER A 98 -14.73 6.19 -5.73
CA SER A 98 -15.79 5.33 -6.23
C SER A 98 -15.30 4.41 -7.34
N ILE A 99 -14.53 4.95 -8.29
CA ILE A 99 -13.94 4.16 -9.37
C ILE A 99 -12.96 3.13 -8.82
N ALA A 100 -12.16 3.48 -7.84
CA ALA A 100 -11.19 2.58 -7.22
C ALA A 100 -11.86 1.48 -6.39
N ILE A 101 -13.00 1.75 -5.77
CA ILE A 101 -13.77 0.76 -5.01
C ILE A 101 -14.49 -0.21 -5.93
N ASP A 102 -14.96 0.25 -7.10
CA ASP A 102 -15.65 -0.57 -8.08
C ASP A 102 -14.69 -1.49 -8.87
N PHE A 103 -13.41 -1.29 -8.73
CA PHE A 103 -12.37 -2.14 -9.30
C PHE A 103 -11.93 -3.21 -8.34
#